data_4182803c75ebd4041eda21b6fdb40f83
#
_entry.id   4182803c75ebd4041eda21b6fdb40f83
#
_cell.length_a   1.000
_cell.length_b   1.000
_cell.length_c   1.000
_cell.angle_alpha   90.00
_cell.angle_beta   90.00
_cell.angle_gamma   90.00
#
_symmetry.space_group_name_H-M   'P 1'
#
loop_
_entity.id
_entity.type
_entity.pdbx_description
1 polymer ?
#
loop_
_entity_poly.entity_id
_entity_poly.type
_entity_poly.pdbx_seq_one_letter_code
_entity_poly.pdbx_strand_id
1 'polypeptide(L)'
;MTIDKFNFAGKKAIVRVDFNVPLDENGKITDDTRIRGALPTLKKVLADGGSLIIMSHMGKPKGKVNTKYSLSQIVDAVSEKLGVPVQFAPDCAKAGDAAAALKPGEVLLLENLRFYPEEEGKPVGIDKEDPAYEDAKKAMKASQKEFAKTLASYADCYINDAFGTAHRKHASTAVIADYFDADNKMLGYLMEKEVQAVDNILKDIKRPFTAIMGGSKVSTKIGIIENLMDKVDNLILCGGMTYTFAKAQGGKIGNSIVEDDKLELALDIIAKAKAKGVNLVLGTDCVAADAFSNDANTQVVPANNIPDGWEGLDAGPETQKAFAAAIEDAKTILWNGPAGVFEFDNFTAGSRAIAEAIAKATKNGAFSLIGGGDSVACINKFGMADQVSYISTGGGALLEAIEGKVLPGVAAIKGE
;
A
#
# COMPACT_ATOMS: atom_id res chain seq x y z
N MET A 1 -3.94 -7.42 -22.93
CA MET A 1 -3.17 -6.31 -23.57
C MET A 1 -2.22 -5.71 -22.57
N THR A 2 -0.99 -5.38 -22.96
CA THR A 2 -0.04 -4.65 -22.12
C THR A 2 0.18 -3.26 -22.68
N ILE A 3 0.55 -2.32 -21.80
CA ILE A 3 0.74 -0.92 -22.17
C ILE A 3 1.84 -0.73 -23.23
N ASP A 4 2.91 -1.52 -23.18
CA ASP A 4 4.00 -1.44 -24.17
C ASP A 4 3.54 -1.85 -25.58
N LYS A 5 2.61 -2.78 -25.68
CA LYS A 5 2.12 -3.31 -26.97
C LYS A 5 0.99 -2.47 -27.56
N PHE A 6 0.38 -1.60 -26.77
CA PHE A 6 -0.74 -0.79 -27.23
C PHE A 6 -0.24 0.48 -27.89
N ASN A 7 -0.79 0.82 -29.07
CA ASN A 7 -0.49 2.05 -29.76
C ASN A 7 -1.60 3.07 -29.49
N PHE A 8 -1.28 4.12 -28.77
CA PHE A 8 -2.24 5.16 -28.40
C PHE A 8 -2.44 6.24 -29.48
N ALA A 9 -1.77 6.15 -30.61
CA ALA A 9 -1.87 7.16 -31.68
C ALA A 9 -3.33 7.39 -32.09
N GLY A 10 -3.79 8.64 -32.01
CA GLY A 10 -5.16 9.02 -32.34
C GLY A 10 -6.24 8.53 -31.36
N LYS A 11 -5.83 7.92 -30.24
CA LYS A 11 -6.75 7.38 -29.24
C LYS A 11 -6.86 8.28 -28.02
N LYS A 12 -8.04 8.25 -27.38
CA LYS A 12 -8.28 8.88 -26.08
C LYS A 12 -8.17 7.80 -25.01
N ALA A 13 -7.24 7.97 -24.09
CA ALA A 13 -7.06 7.05 -22.97
C ALA A 13 -7.58 7.67 -21.68
N ILE A 14 -8.50 6.98 -21.00
CA ILE A 14 -8.89 7.34 -19.64
C ILE A 14 -8.01 6.57 -18.66
N VAL A 15 -7.29 7.29 -17.81
CA VAL A 15 -6.28 6.74 -16.92
C VAL A 15 -6.65 7.01 -15.47
N ARG A 16 -6.81 5.92 -14.69
CA ARG A 16 -7.01 6.02 -13.25
C ARG A 16 -5.63 6.07 -12.58
N VAL A 17 -5.32 7.20 -12.01
CA VAL A 17 -4.08 7.43 -11.26
C VAL A 17 -4.38 7.65 -9.78
N ASP A 18 -3.36 7.63 -8.96
CA ASP A 18 -3.44 8.02 -7.56
C ASP A 18 -2.75 9.37 -7.36
N PHE A 19 -3.51 10.44 -7.47
CA PHE A 19 -3.07 11.81 -7.21
C PHE A 19 -3.55 12.31 -5.83
N ASN A 20 -3.79 11.39 -4.91
CA ASN A 20 -4.08 11.73 -3.52
C ASN A 20 -2.79 12.18 -2.81
N VAL A 21 -2.36 13.38 -3.13
CA VAL A 21 -1.13 13.98 -2.62
C VAL A 21 -1.40 14.89 -1.41
N PRO A 22 -0.46 14.98 -0.46
CA PRO A 22 -0.61 15.90 0.67
C PRO A 22 -0.47 17.35 0.22
N LEU A 23 -1.36 18.21 0.71
CA LEU A 23 -1.36 19.63 0.47
C LEU A 23 -1.11 20.39 1.78
N ASP A 24 -0.41 21.51 1.70
CA ASP A 24 -0.28 22.44 2.83
C ASP A 24 -1.53 23.34 2.98
N GLU A 25 -1.50 24.26 3.92
CA GLU A 25 -2.61 25.19 4.20
C GLU A 25 -2.96 26.08 3.00
N ASN A 26 -2.01 26.27 2.08
CA ASN A 26 -2.18 27.11 0.88
C ASN A 26 -2.55 26.28 -0.36
N GLY A 27 -2.82 24.99 -0.20
CA GLY A 27 -3.13 24.09 -1.31
C GLY A 27 -1.92 23.69 -2.14
N LYS A 28 -0.70 23.88 -1.62
CA LYS A 28 0.54 23.51 -2.30
C LYS A 28 0.91 22.06 -1.95
N ILE A 29 1.37 21.32 -2.97
CA ILE A 29 1.80 19.93 -2.80
C ILE A 29 3.09 19.88 -1.98
N THR A 30 3.09 19.10 -0.90
CA THR A 30 4.25 18.88 -0.03
C THR A 30 5.04 17.62 -0.40
N ASP A 31 4.43 16.68 -1.10
CA ASP A 31 5.06 15.45 -1.61
C ASP A 31 4.40 15.08 -2.94
N ASP A 32 5.17 15.09 -4.01
CA ASP A 32 4.71 14.82 -5.37
C ASP A 32 5.03 13.39 -5.87
N THR A 33 5.47 12.52 -4.97
CA THR A 33 5.89 11.14 -5.31
C THR A 33 4.85 10.40 -6.14
N ARG A 34 3.57 10.51 -5.79
CA ARG A 34 2.48 9.84 -6.51
C ARG A 34 2.28 10.38 -7.92
N ILE A 35 2.43 11.68 -8.12
CA ILE A 35 2.36 12.28 -9.45
C ILE A 35 3.51 11.77 -10.30
N ARG A 36 4.74 11.80 -9.75
CA ARG A 36 5.93 11.29 -10.45
C ARG A 36 5.80 9.83 -10.82
N GLY A 37 5.19 9.01 -9.94
CA GLY A 37 4.96 7.60 -10.19
C GLY A 37 4.04 7.31 -11.38
N ALA A 38 3.11 8.20 -11.69
CA ALA A 38 2.18 8.06 -12.81
C ALA A 38 2.77 8.57 -14.14
N LEU A 39 3.84 9.35 -14.12
CA LEU A 39 4.39 9.98 -15.32
C LEU A 39 4.78 9.01 -16.43
N PRO A 40 5.43 7.86 -16.18
CA PRO A 40 5.76 6.93 -17.26
C PRO A 40 4.54 6.49 -18.08
N THR A 41 3.44 6.17 -17.43
CA THR A 41 2.18 5.80 -18.10
C THR A 41 1.60 6.95 -18.89
N LEU A 42 1.50 8.12 -18.28
CA LEU A 42 0.94 9.32 -18.93
C LEU A 42 1.78 9.74 -20.14
N LYS A 43 3.08 9.73 -20.00
CA LYS A 43 4.01 10.09 -21.08
C LYS A 43 4.00 9.09 -22.24
N LYS A 44 3.78 7.80 -21.97
CA LYS A 44 3.63 6.78 -23.03
C LYS A 44 2.46 7.12 -23.94
N VAL A 45 1.30 7.46 -23.37
CA VAL A 45 0.11 7.84 -24.13
C VAL A 45 0.39 9.05 -25.01
N LEU A 46 1.00 10.09 -24.44
CA LEU A 46 1.31 11.32 -25.18
C LEU A 46 2.40 11.11 -26.26
N ALA A 47 3.42 10.31 -25.95
CA ALA A 47 4.51 10.02 -26.89
C ALA A 47 4.02 9.26 -28.12
N ASP A 48 3.00 8.41 -27.99
CA ASP A 48 2.40 7.71 -29.12
C ASP A 48 1.49 8.61 -29.97
N GLY A 49 1.16 9.81 -29.50
CA GLY A 49 0.21 10.70 -30.18
C GLY A 49 -1.23 10.53 -29.70
N GLY A 50 -1.43 10.00 -28.51
CA GLY A 50 -2.74 9.93 -27.86
C GLY A 50 -3.09 11.18 -27.07
N SER A 51 -4.33 11.24 -26.57
CA SER A 51 -4.81 12.24 -25.62
C SER A 51 -5.17 11.55 -24.29
N LEU A 52 -5.11 12.32 -23.21
CA LEU A 52 -5.33 11.82 -21.85
C LEU A 52 -6.57 12.40 -21.22
N ILE A 53 -7.35 11.51 -20.58
CA ILE A 53 -8.37 11.89 -19.61
C ILE A 53 -7.91 11.28 -18.29
N ILE A 54 -7.45 12.12 -17.35
CA ILE A 54 -6.90 11.67 -16.08
C ILE A 54 -7.99 11.75 -15.02
N MET A 55 -8.15 10.68 -14.27
CA MET A 55 -9.07 10.63 -13.14
C MET A 55 -8.40 10.11 -11.89
N SER A 56 -8.75 10.71 -10.75
CA SER A 56 -8.20 10.38 -9.44
C SER A 56 -9.18 10.77 -8.34
N HIS A 57 -8.87 10.32 -7.13
CA HIS A 57 -9.47 10.83 -5.90
C HIS A 57 -8.47 11.66 -5.12
N MET A 58 -8.97 12.44 -4.16
CA MET A 58 -8.18 13.14 -3.15
C MET A 58 -8.95 13.16 -1.84
N GLY A 59 -8.30 12.74 -0.74
CA GLY A 59 -8.88 12.75 0.59
C GLY A 59 -10.13 11.88 0.74
N LYS A 60 -10.96 12.25 1.71
CA LYS A 60 -12.21 11.52 2.03
C LYS A 60 -13.40 12.48 2.10
N PRO A 61 -13.88 12.98 0.95
CA PRO A 61 -15.01 13.94 0.92
C PRO A 61 -16.38 13.30 1.16
N LYS A 62 -16.45 11.97 1.26
CA LYS A 62 -17.68 11.21 1.60
C LYS A 62 -18.85 11.41 0.64
N GLY A 63 -18.58 11.46 -0.65
CA GLY A 63 -19.62 11.58 -1.68
C GLY A 63 -20.22 12.97 -1.79
N LYS A 64 -19.52 14.00 -1.31
CA LYS A 64 -19.97 15.40 -1.37
C LYS A 64 -18.89 16.30 -1.92
N VAL A 65 -19.29 17.35 -2.63
CA VAL A 65 -18.36 18.39 -3.08
C VAL A 65 -17.78 19.12 -1.87
N ASN A 66 -16.44 19.15 -1.82
CA ASN A 66 -15.70 19.87 -0.79
C ASN A 66 -14.44 20.45 -1.44
N THR A 67 -14.39 21.77 -1.56
CA THR A 67 -13.31 22.48 -2.26
C THR A 67 -11.92 22.20 -1.68
N LYS A 68 -11.83 21.84 -0.41
CA LYS A 68 -10.58 21.40 0.24
C LYS A 68 -9.94 20.21 -0.48
N TYR A 69 -10.75 19.35 -1.10
CA TYR A 69 -10.33 18.13 -1.80
C TYR A 69 -10.44 18.24 -3.32
N SER A 70 -10.59 19.45 -3.86
CA SER A 70 -10.69 19.65 -5.31
C SER A 70 -9.34 19.35 -5.98
N LEU A 71 -9.38 18.58 -7.06
CA LEU A 71 -8.21 18.32 -7.91
C LEU A 71 -7.80 19.53 -8.75
N SER A 72 -8.62 20.60 -8.80
CA SER A 72 -8.23 21.85 -9.44
C SER A 72 -6.93 22.43 -8.84
N GLN A 73 -6.66 22.15 -7.57
CA GLN A 73 -5.49 22.63 -6.84
C GLN A 73 -4.17 22.06 -7.37
N ILE A 74 -4.19 20.93 -8.09
CA ILE A 74 -2.98 20.28 -8.59
C ILE A 74 -2.79 20.40 -10.10
N VAL A 75 -3.68 21.06 -10.79
CA VAL A 75 -3.64 21.20 -12.27
C VAL A 75 -2.30 21.76 -12.76
N ASP A 76 -1.84 22.84 -12.14
CA ASP A 76 -0.58 23.49 -12.55
C ASP A 76 0.63 22.59 -12.31
N ALA A 77 0.65 21.88 -11.18
CA ALA A 77 1.73 20.95 -10.86
C ALA A 77 1.78 19.77 -11.84
N VAL A 78 0.63 19.23 -12.22
CA VAL A 78 0.55 18.15 -13.22
C VAL A 78 0.98 18.67 -14.58
N SER A 79 0.53 19.87 -14.98
CA SER A 79 0.94 20.51 -16.24
C SER A 79 2.46 20.68 -16.33
N GLU A 80 3.08 21.15 -15.25
CA GLU A 80 4.53 21.34 -15.17
C GLU A 80 5.27 20.00 -15.35
N LYS A 81 4.83 18.97 -14.66
CA LYS A 81 5.48 17.66 -14.72
C LYS A 81 5.28 16.93 -16.05
N LEU A 82 4.14 17.10 -16.69
CA LEU A 82 3.89 16.54 -18.03
C LEU A 82 4.54 17.37 -19.14
N GLY A 83 4.80 18.64 -18.90
CA GLY A 83 5.36 19.55 -19.90
C GLY A 83 4.33 20.00 -20.94
N VAL A 84 3.04 19.81 -20.68
CA VAL A 84 1.94 20.24 -21.54
C VAL A 84 0.82 20.84 -20.69
N PRO A 85 0.00 21.79 -21.24
CA PRO A 85 -1.13 22.32 -20.51
C PRO A 85 -2.15 21.25 -20.17
N VAL A 86 -2.70 21.29 -18.96
CA VAL A 86 -3.76 20.39 -18.49
C VAL A 86 -5.05 21.19 -18.36
N GLN A 87 -6.09 20.78 -19.07
CA GLN A 87 -7.44 21.30 -18.92
C GLN A 87 -8.11 20.63 -17.72
N PHE A 88 -9.07 21.30 -17.10
CA PHE A 88 -9.78 20.79 -15.95
C PHE A 88 -11.28 20.71 -16.20
N ALA A 89 -11.90 19.56 -15.92
CA ALA A 89 -13.33 19.37 -15.98
C ALA A 89 -13.91 19.35 -14.56
N PRO A 90 -14.74 20.33 -14.19
CA PRO A 90 -15.22 20.48 -12.81
C PRO A 90 -16.29 19.47 -12.40
N ASP A 91 -16.79 18.66 -13.32
CA ASP A 91 -17.80 17.63 -13.06
C ASP A 91 -17.47 16.36 -13.84
N CYS A 92 -17.11 15.29 -13.12
CA CYS A 92 -16.78 14.00 -13.73
C CYS A 92 -17.92 13.45 -14.62
N ALA A 93 -19.16 13.65 -14.22
CA ALA A 93 -20.32 13.10 -14.92
C ALA A 93 -20.71 13.91 -16.15
N LYS A 94 -20.18 15.13 -16.33
CA LYS A 94 -20.54 16.08 -17.38
C LYS A 94 -19.33 16.55 -18.18
N ALA A 95 -18.34 15.69 -18.36
CA ALA A 95 -17.11 16.01 -19.07
C ALA A 95 -17.13 15.58 -20.55
N GLY A 96 -18.26 15.12 -21.06
CA GLY A 96 -18.37 14.57 -22.41
C GLY A 96 -17.92 15.51 -23.52
N ASP A 97 -18.34 16.78 -23.49
CA ASP A 97 -17.96 17.77 -24.50
C ASP A 97 -16.47 18.10 -24.45
N ALA A 98 -15.92 18.28 -23.23
CA ALA A 98 -14.50 18.54 -23.04
C ALA A 98 -13.65 17.37 -23.51
N ALA A 99 -14.07 16.14 -23.22
CA ALA A 99 -13.38 14.92 -23.65
C ALA A 99 -13.44 14.78 -25.19
N ALA A 100 -14.61 15.03 -25.78
CA ALA A 100 -14.78 14.95 -27.23
C ALA A 100 -13.93 15.97 -28.00
N ALA A 101 -13.67 17.13 -27.40
CA ALA A 101 -12.89 18.21 -28.02
C ALA A 101 -11.36 17.98 -27.91
N LEU A 102 -10.89 16.98 -27.18
CA LEU A 102 -9.46 16.71 -27.03
C LEU A 102 -8.81 16.31 -28.36
N LYS A 103 -7.71 16.96 -28.66
CA LYS A 103 -6.83 16.63 -29.80
C LYS A 103 -5.66 15.78 -29.32
N PRO A 104 -4.97 15.05 -30.25
CA PRO A 104 -3.75 14.33 -29.89
C PRO A 104 -2.75 15.23 -29.15
N GLY A 105 -2.21 14.72 -28.01
CA GLY A 105 -1.28 15.45 -27.17
C GLY A 105 -1.95 16.33 -26.10
N GLU A 106 -3.27 16.46 -26.11
CA GLU A 106 -3.98 17.25 -25.11
C GLU A 106 -4.39 16.41 -23.90
N VAL A 107 -4.52 17.08 -22.75
CA VAL A 107 -4.77 16.44 -21.45
C VAL A 107 -5.94 17.10 -20.74
N LEU A 108 -6.87 16.30 -20.24
CA LEU A 108 -8.00 16.70 -19.42
C LEU A 108 -7.91 16.00 -18.06
N LEU A 109 -7.93 16.76 -16.96
CA LEU A 109 -8.05 16.23 -15.62
C LEU A 109 -9.48 16.39 -15.13
N LEU A 110 -10.11 15.30 -14.69
CA LEU A 110 -11.44 15.33 -14.09
C LEU A 110 -11.36 15.74 -12.62
N GLU A 111 -12.44 16.31 -12.10
CA GLU A 111 -12.58 16.62 -10.67
C GLU A 111 -12.59 15.34 -9.84
N ASN A 112 -12.40 15.49 -8.52
CA ASN A 112 -12.31 14.40 -7.57
C ASN A 112 -13.46 13.39 -7.69
N LEU A 113 -13.12 12.16 -8.03
CA LEU A 113 -14.08 11.07 -8.19
C LEU A 113 -14.91 10.82 -6.94
N ARG A 114 -14.34 11.04 -5.76
CA ARG A 114 -15.01 10.79 -4.48
C ARG A 114 -15.98 11.88 -4.05
N PHE A 115 -16.16 12.92 -4.89
CA PHE A 115 -17.30 13.83 -4.74
C PHE A 115 -18.61 13.13 -5.08
N TYR A 116 -18.54 12.01 -5.79
CA TYR A 116 -19.68 11.20 -6.18
C TYR A 116 -19.78 9.95 -5.28
N PRO A 117 -20.94 9.71 -4.63
CA PRO A 117 -21.14 8.48 -3.86
C PRO A 117 -21.05 7.23 -4.72
N GLU A 118 -21.31 7.35 -6.02
CA GLU A 118 -21.23 6.27 -7.02
C GLU A 118 -19.79 5.74 -7.19
N GLU A 119 -18.77 6.54 -6.90
CA GLU A 119 -17.39 6.05 -6.99
C GLU A 119 -17.15 4.88 -6.05
N GLU A 120 -17.49 5.03 -4.78
CA GLU A 120 -17.36 3.95 -3.80
C GLU A 120 -18.51 2.95 -3.86
N GLY A 121 -19.64 3.34 -4.42
CA GLY A 121 -20.80 2.46 -4.60
C GLY A 121 -21.50 2.06 -3.31
N LYS A 122 -21.40 2.89 -2.27
CA LYS A 122 -22.05 2.69 -0.98
C LYS A 122 -23.17 3.71 -0.76
N PRO A 123 -24.31 3.30 -0.20
CA PRO A 123 -25.38 4.25 0.16
C PRO A 123 -24.86 5.29 1.13
N VAL A 124 -25.30 6.54 0.96
CA VAL A 124 -24.95 7.68 1.82
C VAL A 124 -26.21 8.14 2.55
N GLY A 125 -26.06 8.46 3.84
CA GLY A 125 -27.16 9.00 4.64
C GLY A 125 -28.17 7.98 5.15
N ILE A 126 -27.83 6.69 5.10
CA ILE A 126 -28.70 5.61 5.63
C ILE A 126 -27.84 4.62 6.43
N ASP A 127 -28.32 4.23 7.60
CA ASP A 127 -27.63 3.26 8.45
C ASP A 127 -27.79 1.84 7.90
N LYS A 128 -26.76 1.01 8.12
CA LYS A 128 -26.80 -0.42 7.73
C LYS A 128 -27.91 -1.21 8.42
N GLU A 129 -28.32 -0.75 9.59
CA GLU A 129 -29.39 -1.35 10.38
C GLU A 129 -30.79 -0.97 9.89
N ASP A 130 -30.90 0.05 9.02
CA ASP A 130 -32.16 0.52 8.48
C ASP A 130 -32.77 -0.55 7.56
N PRO A 131 -34.07 -0.89 7.69
CA PRO A 131 -34.76 -1.85 6.81
C PRO A 131 -34.69 -1.50 5.33
N ALA A 132 -34.55 -0.21 4.97
CA ALA A 132 -34.43 0.27 3.59
C ALA A 132 -32.99 0.20 3.05
N TYR A 133 -32.01 -0.23 3.86
CA TYR A 133 -30.60 -0.22 3.47
C TYR A 133 -30.31 -1.10 2.23
N GLU A 134 -30.89 -2.31 2.18
CA GLU A 134 -30.66 -3.23 1.06
C GLU A 134 -31.20 -2.68 -0.26
N ASP A 135 -32.35 -2.00 -0.25
CA ASP A 135 -32.90 -1.35 -1.44
C ASP A 135 -32.04 -0.16 -1.86
N ALA A 136 -31.57 0.64 -0.91
CA ALA A 136 -30.65 1.74 -1.16
C ALA A 136 -29.33 1.24 -1.74
N LYS A 137 -28.82 0.12 -1.27
CA LYS A 137 -27.60 -0.53 -1.78
C LYS A 137 -27.77 -0.99 -3.23
N LYS A 138 -28.89 -1.60 -3.58
CA LYS A 138 -29.20 -2.02 -4.95
C LYS A 138 -29.30 -0.81 -5.90
N ALA A 139 -29.98 0.25 -5.46
CA ALA A 139 -30.09 1.50 -6.23
C ALA A 139 -28.70 2.14 -6.45
N MET A 140 -27.86 2.14 -5.42
CA MET A 140 -26.49 2.67 -5.52
C MET A 140 -25.64 1.85 -6.48
N LYS A 141 -25.75 0.52 -6.49
CA LYS A 141 -25.02 -0.33 -7.44
C LYS A 141 -25.43 -0.06 -8.88
N ALA A 142 -26.72 0.20 -9.14
CA ALA A 142 -27.19 0.60 -10.44
C ALA A 142 -26.63 1.98 -10.84
N SER A 143 -26.67 2.97 -9.95
CA SER A 143 -26.06 4.28 -10.17
C SER A 143 -24.56 4.22 -10.39
N GLN A 144 -23.85 3.33 -9.67
CA GLN A 144 -22.41 3.10 -9.85
C GLN A 144 -22.08 2.62 -11.27
N LYS A 145 -22.87 1.68 -11.79
CA LYS A 145 -22.70 1.18 -13.16
C LYS A 145 -22.93 2.28 -14.20
N GLU A 146 -23.95 3.11 -14.01
CA GLU A 146 -24.22 4.26 -14.90
C GLU A 146 -23.08 5.28 -14.84
N PHE A 147 -22.56 5.58 -13.66
CA PHE A 147 -21.42 6.47 -13.49
C PHE A 147 -20.16 5.92 -14.19
N ALA A 148 -19.85 4.64 -14.00
CA ALA A 148 -18.73 3.97 -14.66
C ALA A 148 -18.90 3.98 -16.19
N LYS A 149 -20.10 3.72 -16.69
CA LYS A 149 -20.43 3.78 -18.12
C LYS A 149 -20.23 5.18 -18.70
N THR A 150 -20.63 6.22 -17.96
CA THR A 150 -20.42 7.61 -18.35
C THR A 150 -18.93 7.92 -18.48
N LEU A 151 -18.12 7.55 -17.47
CA LEU A 151 -16.67 7.72 -17.53
C LEU A 151 -16.05 6.98 -18.73
N ALA A 152 -16.47 5.74 -18.96
CA ALA A 152 -15.99 4.93 -20.07
C ALA A 152 -16.32 5.55 -21.43
N SER A 153 -17.46 6.24 -21.54
CA SER A 153 -17.89 6.87 -22.79
C SER A 153 -16.96 7.98 -23.27
N TYR A 154 -16.09 8.49 -22.42
CA TYR A 154 -15.15 9.57 -22.76
C TYR A 154 -13.95 9.10 -23.57
N ALA A 155 -13.67 7.81 -23.60
CA ALA A 155 -12.38 7.31 -24.08
C ALA A 155 -12.50 6.05 -24.93
N ASP A 156 -11.45 5.76 -25.71
CA ASP A 156 -11.30 4.58 -26.54
C ASP A 156 -10.69 3.41 -25.77
N CYS A 157 -9.90 3.69 -24.75
CA CYS A 157 -9.21 2.69 -23.93
C CYS A 157 -9.09 3.14 -22.49
N TYR A 158 -8.87 2.17 -21.61
CA TYR A 158 -8.79 2.36 -20.16
C TYR A 158 -7.46 1.84 -19.61
N ILE A 159 -6.81 2.62 -18.75
CA ILE A 159 -5.61 2.24 -18.05
C ILE A 159 -5.84 2.40 -16.54
N ASN A 160 -5.57 1.35 -15.76
CA ASN A 160 -5.52 1.44 -14.32
C ASN A 160 -4.05 1.49 -13.85
N ASP A 161 -3.65 2.61 -13.27
CA ASP A 161 -2.30 2.85 -12.77
C ASP A 161 -2.31 3.24 -11.28
N ALA A 162 -3.38 2.90 -10.56
CA ALA A 162 -3.60 3.26 -9.16
C ALA A 162 -3.61 2.01 -8.27
N PHE A 163 -2.42 1.52 -7.92
CA PHE A 163 -2.29 0.31 -7.09
C PHE A 163 -2.86 0.50 -5.69
N GLY A 164 -2.69 1.68 -5.09
CA GLY A 164 -3.19 1.98 -3.75
C GLY A 164 -4.69 1.80 -3.56
N THR A 165 -5.48 1.82 -4.63
CA THR A 165 -6.93 1.62 -4.63
C THR A 165 -7.36 0.32 -5.32
N ALA A 166 -6.41 -0.52 -5.75
CA ALA A 166 -6.70 -1.74 -6.51
C ALA A 166 -7.49 -2.78 -5.71
N HIS A 167 -7.46 -2.71 -4.38
CA HIS A 167 -8.19 -3.60 -3.47
C HIS A 167 -9.67 -3.20 -3.30
N ARG A 168 -10.09 -2.09 -3.89
CA ARG A 168 -11.47 -1.58 -3.81
C ARG A 168 -12.17 -1.72 -5.16
N LYS A 169 -13.39 -2.25 -5.14
CA LYS A 169 -14.22 -2.35 -6.33
C LYS A 169 -15.00 -1.05 -6.53
N HIS A 170 -14.28 0.04 -6.82
CA HIS A 170 -14.86 1.34 -7.11
C HIS A 170 -15.23 1.47 -8.60
N ALA A 171 -16.01 2.49 -8.92
CA ALA A 171 -16.43 2.74 -10.31
C ALA A 171 -15.22 2.91 -11.23
N SER A 172 -14.24 3.74 -10.84
CA SER A 172 -13.09 4.07 -11.67
C SER A 172 -11.97 3.04 -11.66
N THR A 173 -11.94 2.13 -10.67
CA THR A 173 -10.86 1.15 -10.49
C THR A 173 -11.21 -0.24 -11.00
N ALA A 174 -12.48 -0.59 -11.03
CA ALA A 174 -12.91 -1.93 -11.40
C ALA A 174 -14.14 -1.94 -12.31
N VAL A 175 -15.24 -1.31 -11.89
CA VAL A 175 -16.51 -1.38 -12.63
C VAL A 175 -16.39 -0.84 -14.06
N ILE A 176 -15.62 0.23 -14.24
CA ILE A 176 -15.38 0.84 -15.56
C ILE A 176 -14.79 -0.15 -16.58
N ALA A 177 -14.00 -1.11 -16.13
CA ALA A 177 -13.36 -2.09 -17.01
C ALA A 177 -14.36 -2.97 -17.76
N ASP A 178 -15.57 -3.15 -17.23
CA ASP A 178 -16.65 -3.90 -17.88
C ASP A 178 -17.13 -3.26 -19.19
N TYR A 179 -16.83 -1.99 -19.41
CA TYR A 179 -17.25 -1.21 -20.59
C TYR A 179 -16.16 -1.11 -21.65
N PHE A 180 -15.07 -1.85 -21.49
CA PHE A 180 -13.97 -1.93 -22.47
C PHE A 180 -13.67 -3.39 -22.82
N ASP A 181 -13.37 -3.64 -24.08
CA ASP A 181 -12.92 -4.95 -24.54
C ASP A 181 -11.53 -5.27 -23.96
N ALA A 182 -11.19 -6.55 -23.89
CA ALA A 182 -9.92 -6.99 -23.36
C ALA A 182 -8.70 -6.35 -24.06
N ASP A 183 -8.82 -6.01 -25.33
CA ASP A 183 -7.76 -5.36 -26.10
C ASP A 183 -7.65 -3.84 -25.85
N ASN A 184 -8.63 -3.25 -25.18
CA ASN A 184 -8.70 -1.81 -24.92
C ASN A 184 -8.67 -1.45 -23.43
N LYS A 185 -8.22 -2.37 -22.59
CA LYS A 185 -7.99 -2.12 -21.17
C LYS A 185 -6.69 -2.79 -20.73
N MET A 186 -5.94 -2.10 -19.87
CA MET A 186 -4.60 -2.53 -19.47
C MET A 186 -4.19 -1.92 -18.15
N LEU A 187 -3.20 -2.52 -17.52
CA LEU A 187 -2.51 -1.95 -16.38
C LEU A 187 -1.50 -0.91 -16.86
N GLY A 188 -1.33 0.17 -16.10
CA GLY A 188 -0.23 1.11 -16.31
C GLY A 188 1.10 0.54 -15.82
N TYR A 189 2.19 1.25 -16.10
CA TYR A 189 3.54 0.81 -15.73
C TYR A 189 3.73 0.65 -14.22
N LEU A 190 3.20 1.60 -13.43
CA LEU A 190 3.28 1.51 -11.96
C LEU A 190 2.54 0.27 -11.46
N MET A 191 1.34 0.07 -11.95
CA MET A 191 0.52 -1.10 -11.58
C MET A 191 1.20 -2.41 -11.96
N GLU A 192 1.80 -2.50 -13.16
CA GLU A 192 2.54 -3.68 -13.59
C GLU A 192 3.71 -3.99 -12.65
N LYS A 193 4.47 -2.97 -12.24
CA LYS A 193 5.60 -3.12 -11.31
C LYS A 193 5.13 -3.62 -9.94
N GLU A 194 4.04 -3.04 -9.43
CA GLU A 194 3.48 -3.44 -8.13
C GLU A 194 3.01 -4.91 -8.15
N VAL A 195 2.29 -5.29 -9.20
CA VAL A 195 1.80 -6.67 -9.37
C VAL A 195 2.99 -7.64 -9.50
N GLN A 196 4.01 -7.28 -10.27
CA GLN A 196 5.21 -8.10 -10.42
C GLN A 196 5.96 -8.25 -9.09
N ALA A 197 6.07 -7.19 -8.32
CA ALA A 197 6.71 -7.23 -7.00
C ALA A 197 5.99 -8.20 -6.05
N VAL A 198 4.65 -8.17 -6.05
CA VAL A 198 3.84 -9.11 -5.28
C VAL A 198 4.03 -10.55 -5.78
N ASP A 199 4.03 -10.76 -7.09
CA ASP A 199 4.24 -12.10 -7.66
C ASP A 199 5.61 -12.67 -7.30
N ASN A 200 6.63 -11.83 -7.21
CA ASN A 200 7.99 -12.25 -6.82
C ASN A 200 8.05 -12.83 -5.41
N ILE A 201 7.15 -12.41 -4.51
CA ILE A 201 7.11 -12.92 -3.14
C ILE A 201 6.03 -13.98 -2.90
N LEU A 202 5.07 -14.14 -3.80
CA LEU A 202 3.96 -15.09 -3.63
C LEU A 202 3.99 -16.26 -4.62
N LYS A 203 4.50 -16.07 -5.84
CA LYS A 203 4.44 -17.06 -6.92
C LYS A 203 5.82 -17.56 -7.35
N ASP A 204 6.74 -16.64 -7.65
CA ASP A 204 8.07 -16.98 -8.20
C ASP A 204 9.14 -16.84 -7.10
N ILE A 205 8.96 -17.57 -6.01
CA ILE A 205 9.76 -17.43 -4.80
C ILE A 205 11.15 -18.03 -4.99
N LYS A 206 12.17 -17.22 -4.91
CA LYS A 206 13.57 -17.65 -4.82
C LYS A 206 13.94 -17.79 -3.35
N ARG A 207 14.39 -18.98 -2.98
CA ARG A 207 14.66 -19.32 -1.58
C ARG A 207 16.14 -19.14 -1.22
N PRO A 208 16.46 -18.82 0.04
CA PRO A 208 15.54 -18.67 1.19
C PRO A 208 14.67 -17.41 1.08
N PHE A 209 13.42 -17.52 1.54
CA PHE A 209 12.49 -16.39 1.67
C PHE A 209 12.37 -16.00 3.15
N THR A 210 12.72 -14.76 3.48
CA THR A 210 12.58 -14.18 4.82
C THR A 210 11.52 -13.08 4.77
N ALA A 211 10.46 -13.24 5.56
CA ALA A 211 9.45 -12.21 5.78
C ALA A 211 9.66 -11.59 7.17
N ILE A 212 9.56 -10.27 7.23
CA ILE A 212 9.72 -9.48 8.46
C ILE A 212 8.41 -8.75 8.70
N MET A 213 7.70 -9.15 9.76
CA MET A 213 6.42 -8.58 10.17
C MET A 213 6.61 -7.85 11.48
N GLY A 214 6.47 -6.54 11.47
CA GLY A 214 6.55 -5.70 12.66
C GLY A 214 5.22 -5.02 12.96
N GLY A 215 5.19 -4.31 14.07
CA GLY A 215 4.01 -3.58 14.51
C GLY A 215 3.61 -3.93 15.93
N SER A 216 2.55 -3.27 16.43
CA SER A 216 2.14 -3.38 17.83
C SER A 216 1.14 -4.50 18.10
N LYS A 217 0.42 -4.97 17.08
CA LYS A 217 -0.71 -5.89 17.25
C LYS A 217 -0.61 -7.12 16.35
N VAL A 218 -0.65 -8.31 16.96
CA VAL A 218 -0.74 -9.59 16.25
C VAL A 218 -2.03 -9.66 15.43
N SER A 219 -3.14 -9.19 16.00
CA SER A 219 -4.46 -9.22 15.38
C SER A 219 -4.52 -8.52 14.02
N THR A 220 -3.72 -7.49 13.80
CA THR A 220 -3.67 -6.75 12.52
C THR A 220 -2.81 -7.45 11.47
N LYS A 221 -1.96 -8.40 11.86
CA LYS A 221 -1.00 -9.07 10.98
C LYS A 221 -1.32 -10.54 10.71
N ILE A 222 -2.34 -11.08 11.39
CA ILE A 222 -2.61 -12.53 11.37
C ILE A 222 -2.92 -13.04 9.95
N GLY A 223 -3.67 -12.31 9.14
CA GLY A 223 -4.00 -12.73 7.77
C GLY A 223 -2.75 -12.85 6.89
N ILE A 224 -1.82 -11.92 7.04
CA ILE A 224 -0.53 -11.95 6.32
C ILE A 224 0.32 -13.11 6.81
N ILE A 225 0.44 -13.26 8.13
CA ILE A 225 1.25 -14.32 8.76
C ILE A 225 0.76 -15.69 8.30
N GLU A 226 -0.54 -15.94 8.33
CA GLU A 226 -1.14 -17.21 7.90
C GLU A 226 -0.88 -17.51 6.43
N ASN A 227 -1.05 -16.55 5.55
CA ASN A 227 -0.80 -16.75 4.12
C ASN A 227 0.69 -16.96 3.81
N LEU A 228 1.57 -16.30 4.54
CA LEU A 228 3.02 -16.43 4.34
C LEU A 228 3.61 -17.71 4.96
N MET A 229 2.92 -18.31 5.93
CA MET A 229 3.44 -19.45 6.69
C MET A 229 3.83 -20.65 5.80
N ASP A 230 3.12 -20.86 4.69
CA ASP A 230 3.42 -21.91 3.72
C ASP A 230 4.48 -21.51 2.68
N LYS A 231 4.90 -20.25 2.68
CA LYS A 231 5.76 -19.68 1.63
C LYS A 231 7.15 -19.32 2.11
N VAL A 232 7.30 -19.00 3.39
CA VAL A 232 8.57 -18.50 3.96
C VAL A 232 9.45 -19.61 4.50
N ASP A 233 10.75 -19.38 4.50
CA ASP A 233 11.74 -20.20 5.20
C ASP A 233 12.04 -19.61 6.59
N ASN A 234 12.08 -18.27 6.67
CA ASN A 234 12.27 -17.53 7.91
C ASN A 234 11.15 -16.52 8.09
N LEU A 235 10.59 -16.46 9.28
CA LEU A 235 9.59 -15.45 9.65
C LEU A 235 10.11 -14.70 10.88
N ILE A 236 10.40 -13.41 10.69
CA ILE A 236 10.77 -12.51 11.77
C ILE A 236 9.51 -11.79 12.24
N LEU A 237 9.19 -11.91 13.51
CA LEU A 237 8.14 -11.12 14.16
C LEU A 237 8.81 -10.13 15.08
N CYS A 238 8.51 -8.85 14.92
CA CYS A 238 9.19 -7.77 15.64
C CYS A 238 8.22 -6.65 16.02
N GLY A 239 8.73 -5.66 16.74
CA GLY A 239 7.92 -4.57 17.26
C GLY A 239 7.15 -4.94 18.53
N GLY A 240 6.14 -4.14 18.85
CA GLY A 240 5.37 -4.32 20.10
C GLY A 240 4.62 -5.63 20.20
N MET A 241 4.25 -6.25 19.07
CA MET A 241 3.56 -7.55 19.11
C MET A 241 4.39 -8.67 19.74
N THR A 242 5.71 -8.54 19.78
CA THR A 242 6.59 -9.54 20.37
C THR A 242 6.36 -9.73 21.86
N TYR A 243 5.87 -8.72 22.55
CA TYR A 243 5.56 -8.81 23.98
C TYR A 243 4.31 -9.63 24.25
N THR A 244 3.37 -9.67 23.30
CA THR A 244 2.25 -10.63 23.34
C THR A 244 2.77 -12.06 23.23
N PHE A 245 3.71 -12.34 22.36
CA PHE A 245 4.37 -13.66 22.27
C PHE A 245 5.15 -14.01 23.53
N ALA A 246 5.90 -13.06 24.10
CA ALA A 246 6.65 -13.29 25.34
C ALA A 246 5.73 -13.64 26.50
N LYS A 247 4.64 -12.90 26.68
CA LYS A 247 3.65 -13.17 27.73
C LYS A 247 2.94 -14.49 27.52
N ALA A 248 2.58 -14.83 26.27
CA ALA A 248 1.94 -16.10 25.92
C ALA A 248 2.81 -17.29 26.33
N GLN A 249 4.12 -17.15 26.29
CA GLN A 249 5.10 -18.18 26.70
C GLN A 249 5.45 -18.11 28.19
N GLY A 250 4.70 -17.36 29.00
CA GLY A 250 4.91 -17.25 30.45
C GLY A 250 5.93 -16.19 30.88
N GLY A 251 6.39 -15.34 29.95
CA GLY A 251 7.32 -14.26 30.26
C GLY A 251 6.70 -13.08 30.98
N LYS A 252 7.56 -12.27 31.60
CA LYS A 252 7.19 -11.00 32.23
C LYS A 252 7.56 -9.85 31.29
N ILE A 253 6.61 -8.99 31.02
CA ILE A 253 6.77 -7.92 30.04
C ILE A 253 6.65 -6.51 30.62
N GLY A 254 6.55 -6.36 31.96
CA GLY A 254 6.39 -5.05 32.59
C GLY A 254 5.17 -4.30 32.08
N ASN A 255 5.38 -3.02 31.71
CA ASN A 255 4.34 -2.17 31.15
C ASN A 255 4.28 -2.20 29.61
N SER A 256 4.94 -3.17 28.98
CA SER A 256 4.97 -3.27 27.52
C SER A 256 3.56 -3.43 26.93
N ILE A 257 3.40 -2.95 25.70
CA ILE A 257 2.15 -3.14 24.96
C ILE A 257 1.86 -4.63 24.78
N VAL A 258 0.59 -5.01 24.92
CA VAL A 258 0.18 -6.42 24.84
C VAL A 258 -1.28 -6.53 24.42
N GLU A 259 -1.60 -7.59 23.67
CA GLU A 259 -2.97 -8.01 23.39
C GLU A 259 -3.30 -9.24 24.25
N ASP A 260 -3.83 -9.03 25.46
CA ASP A 260 -4.12 -10.11 26.42
C ASP A 260 -5.15 -11.11 25.90
N ASP A 261 -6.03 -10.72 24.99
CA ASP A 261 -7.02 -11.59 24.35
C ASP A 261 -6.46 -12.38 23.16
N LYS A 262 -5.16 -12.22 22.83
CA LYS A 262 -4.49 -12.86 21.68
C LYS A 262 -3.33 -13.80 22.09
N LEU A 263 -3.22 -14.14 23.36
CA LEU A 263 -2.15 -15.02 23.84
C LEU A 263 -2.24 -16.43 23.22
N GLU A 264 -3.44 -17.00 23.11
CA GLU A 264 -3.65 -18.29 22.46
C GLU A 264 -3.30 -18.23 20.97
N LEU A 265 -3.65 -17.14 20.28
CA LEU A 265 -3.31 -16.93 18.87
C LEU A 265 -1.79 -16.92 18.68
N ALA A 266 -1.07 -16.24 19.58
CA ALA A 266 0.41 -16.23 19.56
C ALA A 266 0.99 -17.63 19.68
N LEU A 267 0.49 -18.44 20.61
CA LEU A 267 0.91 -19.84 20.77
C LEU A 267 0.60 -20.68 19.53
N ASP A 268 -0.54 -20.47 18.90
CA ASP A 268 -0.91 -21.15 17.65
C ASP A 268 0.04 -20.83 16.52
N ILE A 269 0.46 -19.58 16.38
CA ILE A 269 1.44 -19.16 15.38
C ILE A 269 2.77 -19.88 15.59
N ILE A 270 3.24 -19.94 16.83
CA ILE A 270 4.49 -20.65 17.20
C ILE A 270 4.38 -22.13 16.81
N ALA A 271 3.27 -22.77 17.17
CA ALA A 271 3.04 -24.19 16.87
C ALA A 271 2.97 -24.46 15.36
N LYS A 272 2.30 -23.61 14.61
CA LYS A 272 2.18 -23.72 13.15
C LYS A 272 3.54 -23.55 12.46
N ALA A 273 4.34 -22.58 12.88
CA ALA A 273 5.68 -22.38 12.36
C ALA A 273 6.54 -23.62 12.57
N LYS A 274 6.53 -24.19 13.76
CA LYS A 274 7.25 -25.41 14.09
C LYS A 274 6.78 -26.60 13.23
N ALA A 275 5.48 -26.79 13.11
CA ALA A 275 4.90 -27.89 12.33
C ALA A 275 5.24 -27.79 10.84
N LYS A 276 5.38 -26.59 10.29
CA LYS A 276 5.70 -26.32 8.89
C LYS A 276 7.21 -26.19 8.62
N GLY A 277 8.04 -26.32 9.63
CA GLY A 277 9.49 -26.17 9.49
C GLY A 277 9.96 -24.75 9.21
N VAL A 278 9.15 -23.75 9.54
CA VAL A 278 9.50 -22.33 9.41
C VAL A 278 10.37 -21.92 10.57
N ASN A 279 11.50 -21.27 10.29
CA ASN A 279 12.34 -20.68 11.31
C ASN A 279 11.69 -19.38 11.81
N LEU A 280 10.99 -19.46 12.94
CA LEU A 280 10.36 -18.31 13.58
C LEU A 280 11.38 -17.58 14.45
N VAL A 281 11.69 -16.34 14.10
CA VAL A 281 12.65 -15.50 14.83
C VAL A 281 11.87 -14.50 15.67
N LEU A 282 11.86 -14.74 16.98
CA LEU A 282 11.38 -13.81 17.99
C LEU A 282 12.58 -13.20 18.70
N GLY A 283 12.42 -12.02 19.26
CA GLY A 283 13.51 -11.40 20.01
C GLY A 283 13.84 -12.13 21.30
N THR A 284 15.13 -12.11 21.68
CA THR A 284 15.61 -12.66 22.96
C THR A 284 15.90 -11.58 23.99
N ASP A 285 16.26 -10.38 23.53
CA ASP A 285 16.48 -9.19 24.35
C ASP A 285 15.76 -7.98 23.78
N CYS A 286 15.60 -6.95 24.60
CA CYS A 286 15.00 -5.70 24.17
C CYS A 286 15.67 -4.52 24.87
N VAL A 287 15.50 -3.34 24.28
CA VAL A 287 15.80 -2.07 24.92
C VAL A 287 14.56 -1.63 25.67
N ALA A 288 14.57 -1.74 26.98
CA ALA A 288 13.49 -1.31 27.84
C ALA A 288 13.68 0.13 28.27
N ALA A 289 12.56 0.86 28.40
CA ALA A 289 12.53 2.24 28.84
C ALA A 289 11.61 2.40 30.04
N ASP A 290 11.90 3.38 30.89
CA ASP A 290 11.08 3.68 32.07
C ASP A 290 9.91 4.64 31.76
N ALA A 291 9.81 5.12 30.52
CA ALA A 291 8.71 5.94 30.03
C ALA A 291 8.63 5.83 28.49
N PHE A 292 7.45 6.11 27.93
CA PHE A 292 7.26 6.22 26.49
C PHE A 292 7.73 7.61 26.02
N SER A 293 9.05 7.76 25.91
CA SER A 293 9.70 9.02 25.53
C SER A 293 11.08 8.75 24.94
N ASN A 294 11.47 9.58 23.98
CA ASN A 294 12.82 9.50 23.39
C ASN A 294 13.93 9.68 24.44
N ASP A 295 13.67 10.47 25.49
CA ASP A 295 14.63 10.79 26.55
C ASP A 295 14.52 9.88 27.78
N ALA A 296 13.72 8.83 27.72
CA ALA A 296 13.59 7.87 28.81
C ALA A 296 14.93 7.22 29.16
N ASN A 297 15.08 6.84 30.42
CA ASN A 297 16.18 5.96 30.81
C ASN A 297 16.00 4.58 30.17
N THR A 298 17.09 3.98 29.72
CA THR A 298 17.04 2.71 29.01
C THR A 298 17.94 1.68 29.66
N GLN A 299 17.59 0.40 29.47
CA GLN A 299 18.44 -0.74 29.80
C GLN A 299 18.14 -1.89 28.86
N VAL A 300 19.15 -2.69 28.57
CA VAL A 300 18.97 -3.93 27.80
C VAL A 300 18.61 -5.05 28.77
N VAL A 301 17.47 -5.69 28.50
CA VAL A 301 16.95 -6.78 29.35
C VAL A 301 16.49 -7.95 28.49
N PRO A 302 16.35 -9.17 29.04
CA PRO A 302 15.69 -10.25 28.33
C PRO A 302 14.25 -9.86 27.97
N ALA A 303 13.82 -10.18 26.76
CA ALA A 303 12.48 -9.84 26.28
C ALA A 303 11.36 -10.54 27.06
N ASN A 304 11.68 -11.63 27.75
CA ASN A 304 10.77 -12.40 28.59
C ASN A 304 10.86 -12.06 30.07
N ASN A 305 11.66 -11.07 30.45
CA ASN A 305 11.84 -10.66 31.85
C ASN A 305 12.10 -9.14 31.94
N ILE A 306 11.09 -8.37 31.58
CA ILE A 306 11.14 -6.90 31.65
C ILE A 306 10.69 -6.48 33.04
N PRO A 307 11.45 -5.63 33.74
CA PRO A 307 11.10 -5.20 35.09
C PRO A 307 9.79 -4.43 35.15
N ASP A 308 9.11 -4.49 36.30
CA ASP A 308 7.93 -3.69 36.57
C ASP A 308 8.25 -2.18 36.39
N GLY A 309 7.33 -1.46 35.77
CA GLY A 309 7.50 -0.03 35.48
C GLY A 309 8.33 0.25 34.22
N TRP A 310 8.86 -0.76 33.58
CA TRP A 310 9.60 -0.65 32.32
C TRP A 310 8.84 -1.27 31.16
N GLU A 311 9.07 -0.77 29.96
CA GLU A 311 8.44 -1.25 28.74
C GLU A 311 9.46 -1.42 27.62
N GLY A 312 9.30 -2.45 26.81
CA GLY A 312 10.17 -2.66 25.66
C GLY A 312 9.82 -1.69 24.53
N LEU A 313 10.81 -0.95 24.02
CA LEU A 313 10.62 0.01 22.93
C LEU A 313 11.44 -0.29 21.69
N ASP A 314 12.41 -1.21 21.77
CA ASP A 314 13.21 -1.60 20.60
C ASP A 314 13.82 -2.99 20.82
N ALA A 315 14.28 -3.60 19.73
CA ALA A 315 15.03 -4.84 19.76
C ALA A 315 16.41 -4.62 20.38
N GLY A 316 16.85 -5.52 21.24
CA GLY A 316 18.18 -5.48 21.84
C GLY A 316 19.26 -5.97 20.88
N PRO A 317 20.55 -5.85 21.29
CA PRO A 317 21.69 -6.19 20.44
C PRO A 317 21.72 -7.64 19.95
N GLU A 318 21.37 -8.60 20.79
CA GLU A 318 21.35 -10.03 20.40
C GLU A 318 20.20 -10.32 19.44
N THR A 319 19.04 -9.68 19.64
CA THR A 319 17.90 -9.75 18.71
C THR A 319 18.25 -9.16 17.35
N GLN A 320 18.95 -8.03 17.33
CA GLN A 320 19.41 -7.40 16.08
C GLN A 320 20.32 -8.33 15.29
N LYS A 321 21.23 -9.03 15.95
CA LYS A 321 22.10 -10.03 15.33
C LYS A 321 21.30 -11.20 14.75
N ALA A 322 20.30 -11.69 15.48
CA ALA A 322 19.44 -12.78 15.02
C ALA A 322 18.63 -12.37 13.80
N PHE A 323 18.12 -11.14 13.75
CA PHE A 323 17.44 -10.60 12.60
C PHE A 323 18.37 -10.54 11.38
N ALA A 324 19.55 -9.98 11.55
CA ALA A 324 20.53 -9.88 10.47
C ALA A 324 20.90 -11.27 9.93
N ALA A 325 21.12 -12.26 10.80
CA ALA A 325 21.44 -13.62 10.40
C ALA A 325 20.33 -14.26 9.55
N ALA A 326 19.06 -14.02 9.88
CA ALA A 326 17.93 -14.56 9.14
C ALA A 326 17.70 -13.84 7.80
N ILE A 327 18.23 -12.64 7.63
CA ILE A 327 18.05 -11.81 6.42
C ILE A 327 19.22 -11.97 5.43
N GLU A 328 20.45 -12.10 5.92
CA GLU A 328 21.68 -12.01 5.11
C GLU A 328 21.73 -13.00 3.95
N ASP A 329 21.28 -14.23 4.14
CA ASP A 329 21.33 -15.28 3.13
C ASP A 329 20.04 -15.38 2.30
N ALA A 330 19.04 -14.55 2.59
CA ALA A 330 17.78 -14.59 1.88
C ALA A 330 17.93 -14.16 0.42
N LYS A 331 17.17 -14.81 -0.44
CA LYS A 331 17.04 -14.45 -1.88
C LYS A 331 15.75 -13.69 -2.16
N THR A 332 14.78 -13.80 -1.27
CA THR A 332 13.54 -13.06 -1.31
C THR A 332 13.27 -12.49 0.08
N ILE A 333 12.94 -11.22 0.14
CA ILE A 333 12.71 -10.51 1.40
C ILE A 333 11.44 -9.67 1.29
N LEU A 334 10.59 -9.77 2.31
CA LEU A 334 9.45 -8.87 2.51
C LEU A 334 9.60 -8.20 3.86
N TRP A 335 9.55 -6.88 3.90
CA TRP A 335 9.53 -6.12 5.15
C TRP A 335 8.26 -5.28 5.27
N ASN A 336 7.47 -5.58 6.31
CA ASN A 336 6.25 -4.86 6.67
C ASN A 336 6.18 -4.64 8.17
N GLY A 337 6.50 -3.45 8.62
CA GLY A 337 6.41 -3.03 10.02
C GLY A 337 7.75 -2.92 10.75
N PRO A 338 7.93 -1.87 11.56
CA PRO A 338 9.18 -1.60 12.26
C PRO A 338 9.42 -2.54 13.44
N ALA A 339 10.69 -2.61 13.87
CA ALA A 339 11.12 -3.43 15.01
C ALA A 339 11.05 -2.69 16.35
N GLY A 340 10.95 -1.37 16.34
CA GLY A 340 10.90 -0.54 17.52
C GLY A 340 10.11 0.73 17.28
N VAL A 341 10.09 1.61 18.28
CA VAL A 341 9.44 2.92 18.19
C VAL A 341 10.37 3.86 17.42
N PHE A 342 10.46 3.66 16.12
CA PHE A 342 11.46 4.32 15.26
C PHE A 342 11.26 5.83 15.13
N GLU A 343 10.10 6.34 15.50
CA GLU A 343 9.82 7.78 15.57
C GLU A 343 10.71 8.46 16.60
N PHE A 344 11.15 7.71 17.59
CA PHE A 344 12.14 8.14 18.58
C PHE A 344 13.53 7.74 18.13
N ASP A 345 14.43 8.70 17.95
CA ASP A 345 15.78 8.44 17.41
C ASP A 345 16.58 7.44 18.26
N ASN A 346 16.31 7.39 19.59
CA ASN A 346 16.99 6.47 20.49
C ASN A 346 16.45 5.02 20.43
N PHE A 347 15.38 4.78 19.67
CA PHE A 347 14.74 3.46 19.53
C PHE A 347 14.65 3.01 18.07
N THR A 348 15.69 3.33 17.29
CA THR A 348 15.77 3.01 15.85
C THR A 348 16.70 1.83 15.54
N ALA A 349 17.48 1.36 16.51
CA ALA A 349 18.55 0.38 16.27
C ALA A 349 18.04 -0.94 15.68
N GLY A 350 16.91 -1.44 16.15
CA GLY A 350 16.31 -2.68 15.64
C GLY A 350 15.87 -2.54 14.19
N SER A 351 15.16 -1.48 13.86
CA SER A 351 14.71 -1.20 12.49
C SER A 351 15.89 -0.90 11.55
N ARG A 352 16.91 -0.21 12.05
CA ARG A 352 18.14 0.04 11.29
C ARG A 352 18.90 -1.25 10.99
N ALA A 353 19.01 -2.16 11.95
CA ALA A 353 19.65 -3.45 11.74
C ALA A 353 18.94 -4.25 10.64
N ILE A 354 17.61 -4.23 10.62
CA ILE A 354 16.80 -4.84 9.56
C ILE A 354 17.13 -4.19 8.21
N ALA A 355 17.07 -2.86 8.12
CA ALA A 355 17.32 -2.11 6.89
C ALA A 355 18.72 -2.39 6.33
N GLU A 356 19.75 -2.39 7.18
CA GLU A 356 21.13 -2.67 6.80
C GLU A 356 21.31 -4.10 6.28
N ALA A 357 20.70 -5.07 6.95
CA ALA A 357 20.75 -6.48 6.51
C ALA A 357 20.04 -6.67 5.17
N ILE A 358 18.88 -6.01 4.96
CA ILE A 358 18.15 -6.06 3.69
C ILE A 358 18.99 -5.43 2.57
N ALA A 359 19.61 -4.28 2.82
CA ALA A 359 20.46 -3.61 1.83
C ALA A 359 21.63 -4.48 1.42
N LYS A 360 22.29 -5.15 2.38
CA LYS A 360 23.39 -6.07 2.13
C LYS A 360 22.94 -7.28 1.30
N ALA A 361 21.83 -7.91 1.67
CA ALA A 361 21.28 -9.04 0.93
C ALA A 361 20.86 -8.63 -0.49
N THR A 362 20.29 -7.45 -0.67
CA THR A 362 19.89 -6.91 -1.97
C THR A 362 21.11 -6.68 -2.86
N LYS A 363 22.18 -6.14 -2.31
CA LYS A 363 23.44 -5.96 -3.03
C LYS A 363 24.01 -7.30 -3.49
N ASN A 364 23.77 -8.39 -2.75
CA ASN A 364 24.22 -9.74 -3.07
C ASN A 364 23.20 -10.51 -3.95
N GLY A 365 22.22 -9.83 -4.53
CA GLY A 365 21.30 -10.40 -5.53
C GLY A 365 19.93 -10.79 -5.00
N ALA A 366 19.57 -10.51 -3.75
CA ALA A 366 18.23 -10.76 -3.23
C ALA A 366 17.22 -9.76 -3.83
N PHE A 367 15.97 -10.22 -3.98
CA PHE A 367 14.83 -9.34 -4.24
C PHE A 367 14.23 -8.92 -2.90
N SER A 368 14.14 -7.61 -2.66
CA SER A 368 13.57 -7.06 -1.43
C SER A 368 12.39 -6.14 -1.73
N LEU A 369 11.25 -6.43 -1.10
CA LEU A 369 10.02 -5.64 -1.16
C LEU A 369 9.77 -5.02 0.20
N ILE A 370 9.68 -3.69 0.22
CA ILE A 370 9.34 -2.90 1.41
C ILE A 370 7.92 -2.37 1.21
N GLY A 371 7.07 -2.62 2.17
CA GLY A 371 5.68 -2.15 2.10
C GLY A 371 5.06 -1.83 3.45
N GLY A 372 4.08 -0.93 3.40
CA GLY A 372 3.46 -0.35 4.59
C GLY A 372 4.08 0.98 4.99
N GLY A 373 3.22 1.90 5.46
CA GLY A 373 3.63 3.29 5.72
C GLY A 373 4.83 3.41 6.66
N ASP A 374 4.84 2.65 7.74
CA ASP A 374 5.91 2.73 8.74
C ASP A 374 7.23 2.17 8.24
N SER A 375 7.21 1.07 7.47
CA SER A 375 8.42 0.50 6.88
C SER A 375 9.06 1.43 5.86
N VAL A 376 8.21 2.04 5.03
CA VAL A 376 8.64 3.05 4.04
C VAL A 376 9.22 4.26 4.75
N ALA A 377 8.57 4.73 5.82
CA ALA A 377 9.09 5.82 6.65
C ALA A 377 10.45 5.48 7.26
N CYS A 378 10.64 4.24 7.74
CA CYS A 378 11.92 3.77 8.27
C CYS A 378 13.03 3.83 7.21
N ILE A 379 12.79 3.22 6.05
CA ILE A 379 13.82 3.14 5.01
C ILE A 379 14.21 4.53 4.49
N ASN A 380 13.25 5.44 4.40
CA ASN A 380 13.49 6.83 4.02
C ASN A 380 14.25 7.59 5.12
N LYS A 381 13.87 7.42 6.39
CA LYS A 381 14.56 8.02 7.53
C LYS A 381 16.04 7.63 7.57
N PHE A 382 16.36 6.40 7.20
CA PHE A 382 17.73 5.90 7.18
C PHE A 382 18.47 6.23 5.88
N GLY A 383 17.83 6.87 4.91
CA GLY A 383 18.44 7.21 3.63
C GLY A 383 18.81 6.02 2.76
N MET A 384 18.09 4.90 2.91
CA MET A 384 18.45 3.61 2.29
C MET A 384 17.44 3.15 1.22
N ALA A 385 16.54 4.03 0.79
CA ALA A 385 15.49 3.70 -0.18
C ALA A 385 16.04 3.18 -1.51
N ASP A 386 17.20 3.66 -1.95
CA ASP A 386 17.88 3.25 -3.19
C ASP A 386 18.66 1.93 -3.06
N GLN A 387 18.72 1.34 -1.86
CA GLN A 387 19.47 0.12 -1.57
C GLN A 387 18.57 -1.12 -1.47
N VAL A 388 17.28 -0.99 -1.76
CA VAL A 388 16.30 -2.08 -1.78
C VAL A 388 15.72 -2.23 -3.18
N SER A 389 15.14 -3.40 -3.48
CA SER A 389 14.67 -3.70 -4.84
C SER A 389 13.41 -2.93 -5.21
N TYR A 390 12.44 -2.88 -4.31
CA TYR A 390 11.17 -2.21 -4.58
C TYR A 390 10.51 -1.70 -3.31
N ILE A 391 10.03 -0.46 -3.37
CA ILE A 391 9.22 0.15 -2.30
C ILE A 391 7.80 0.30 -2.82
N SER A 392 6.86 -0.43 -2.23
CA SER A 392 5.47 -0.39 -2.66
C SER A 392 4.78 0.90 -2.23
N THR A 393 3.99 1.46 -3.14
CA THR A 393 3.10 2.58 -2.85
C THR A 393 1.70 2.11 -2.42
N GLY A 394 1.47 0.80 -2.38
CA GLY A 394 0.16 0.18 -2.33
C GLY A 394 -0.55 0.24 -0.97
N GLY A 395 0.16 0.44 0.12
CA GLY A 395 -0.47 0.48 1.45
C GLY A 395 -1.39 -0.72 1.70
N GLY A 396 -2.68 -0.44 1.89
CA GLY A 396 -3.69 -1.48 2.14
C GLY A 396 -3.87 -2.48 1.01
N ALA A 397 -3.71 -2.06 -0.25
CA ALA A 397 -3.79 -2.95 -1.41
C ALA A 397 -2.65 -3.98 -1.39
N LEU A 398 -1.44 -3.56 -1.04
CA LEU A 398 -0.31 -4.47 -0.88
C LEU A 398 -0.60 -5.50 0.21
N LEU A 399 -1.08 -5.06 1.38
CA LEU A 399 -1.37 -5.95 2.50
C LEU A 399 -2.44 -6.98 2.13
N GLU A 400 -3.51 -6.59 1.46
CA GLU A 400 -4.54 -7.53 0.99
C GLU A 400 -4.00 -8.50 -0.06
N ALA A 401 -3.13 -8.05 -0.96
CA ALA A 401 -2.47 -8.93 -1.92
C ALA A 401 -1.59 -9.98 -1.22
N ILE A 402 -0.83 -9.57 -0.21
CA ILE A 402 0.02 -10.48 0.58
C ILE A 402 -0.83 -11.47 1.39
N GLU A 403 -2.02 -11.07 1.83
CA GLU A 403 -2.99 -11.98 2.47
C GLU A 403 -3.57 -13.01 1.49
N GLY A 404 -3.26 -12.89 0.20
CA GLY A 404 -3.77 -13.81 -0.83
C GLY A 404 -5.12 -13.42 -1.40
N LYS A 405 -5.62 -12.22 -1.09
CA LYS A 405 -6.90 -11.73 -1.59
C LYS A 405 -6.76 -11.28 -3.05
N VAL A 406 -7.83 -11.50 -3.82
CA VAL A 406 -7.92 -10.97 -5.19
C VAL A 406 -8.09 -9.45 -5.11
N LEU A 407 -7.32 -8.73 -5.92
CA LEU A 407 -7.45 -7.28 -6.06
C LEU A 407 -8.42 -6.96 -7.20
N PRO A 408 -9.62 -6.40 -6.89
CA PRO A 408 -10.63 -6.13 -7.93
C PRO A 408 -10.12 -5.28 -9.10
N GLY A 409 -9.26 -4.29 -8.82
CA GLY A 409 -8.71 -3.43 -9.86
C GLY A 409 -7.76 -4.14 -10.82
N VAL A 410 -7.14 -5.22 -10.38
CA VAL A 410 -6.27 -6.06 -11.22
C VAL A 410 -7.10 -7.10 -11.96
N ALA A 411 -7.98 -7.79 -11.25
CA ALA A 411 -8.84 -8.84 -11.78
C ALA A 411 -9.75 -8.33 -12.91
N ALA A 412 -10.26 -7.12 -12.78
CA ALA A 412 -11.11 -6.49 -13.81
C ALA A 412 -10.42 -6.33 -15.17
N ILE A 413 -9.10 -6.26 -15.17
CA ILE A 413 -8.28 -6.14 -16.39
C ILE A 413 -7.73 -7.49 -16.83
N LYS A 414 -7.17 -8.27 -15.90
CA LYS A 414 -6.53 -9.55 -16.21
C LYS A 414 -7.51 -10.72 -16.30
N GLY A 415 -8.69 -10.61 -15.72
CA GLY A 415 -9.70 -11.68 -15.71
C GLY A 415 -9.37 -12.83 -14.76
N GLU A 416 -8.56 -12.60 -13.74
CA GLU A 416 -8.14 -13.60 -12.74
C GLU A 416 -8.86 -13.43 -11.40
#